data_d8df6c9f4dd98db6cd2583604fb5417d
#
_entry.id   d8df6c9f4dd98db6cd2583604fb5417d
#
_cell.length_a   1.000
_cell.length_b   1.000
_cell.length_c   1.000
_cell.angle_alpha   90.00
_cell.angle_beta   90.00
_cell.angle_gamma   90.00
#
_symmetry.space_group_name_H-M   'P 1'
#
loop_
_entity.id
_entity.type
_entity.pdbx_description
1 polymer ?
#
loop_
_entity_poly.entity_id
_entity_poly.type
_entity_poly.pdbx_seq_one_letter_code
_entity_poly.pdbx_strand_id
1 'polypeptide(L)'
;MRPSLIAIAVALVVVPEIAFAQTDEIQVYDGGHVDPGVFNLTWHNNFTPRGVKTPAFPGAIVADKSWNGVPEWAYGVTDWFETGLYLPLYTRDKNYGATLDGFKLRELFTVPHADDRTFVYGVNFEFSWNSKHWDATRFTSEIRPIIGWHLKPVDIIVNPILDTAYDGVKNLDFAPNVRVAYNFSPMWAIAAEEYADFGPLRGFYSVSDQSHQLYGVVDYSSKALDFEVGVGFGLTDASDKLTLKVMVARDLNSKH
;
A
#
# COMPACT_ATOMS: atom_id res chain seq x y z
N MET A 1 37.37 55.27 -10.98
CA MET A 1 37.35 53.83 -10.64
C MET A 1 35.95 53.45 -10.24
N ARG A 2 35.31 52.67 -11.06
CA ARG A 2 33.93 52.15 -10.77
C ARG A 2 34.07 50.71 -10.23
N PRO A 3 33.45 50.34 -9.11
CA PRO A 3 33.47 48.94 -8.65
C PRO A 3 32.46 48.14 -9.46
N SER A 4 32.93 47.06 -10.08
CA SER A 4 32.08 46.05 -10.74
C SER A 4 31.42 45.18 -9.65
N LEU A 5 30.11 45.24 -9.58
CA LEU A 5 29.29 44.33 -8.80
C LEU A 5 29.22 42.97 -9.55
N ILE A 6 29.89 41.95 -9.02
CA ILE A 6 29.72 40.55 -9.43
C ILE A 6 28.47 40.03 -8.75
N ALA A 7 27.40 39.87 -9.50
CA ALA A 7 26.20 39.16 -9.02
C ALA A 7 26.47 37.66 -9.08
N ILE A 8 26.61 37.00 -7.91
CA ILE A 8 26.63 35.55 -7.79
C ILE A 8 25.20 35.07 -7.82
N ALA A 9 24.79 34.50 -8.96
CA ALA A 9 23.53 33.79 -9.07
C ALA A 9 23.69 32.44 -8.41
N VAL A 10 23.14 32.28 -7.22
CA VAL A 10 22.99 30.97 -6.57
C VAL A 10 21.80 30.28 -7.27
N ALA A 11 22.08 29.35 -8.17
CA ALA A 11 21.08 28.44 -8.69
C ALA A 11 20.66 27.49 -7.57
N LEU A 12 19.47 27.70 -7.01
CA LEU A 12 18.82 26.68 -6.18
C LEU A 12 18.51 25.49 -7.11
N VAL A 13 19.33 24.45 -7.01
CA VAL A 13 18.98 23.15 -7.57
C VAL A 13 17.91 22.58 -6.63
N VAL A 14 16.64 22.71 -7.01
CA VAL A 14 15.56 21.95 -6.39
C VAL A 14 15.75 20.53 -6.88
N VAL A 15 16.41 19.73 -6.07
CA VAL A 15 16.41 18.25 -6.24
C VAL A 15 14.98 17.85 -5.88
N PRO A 16 14.21 17.19 -6.76
CA PRO A 16 12.96 16.62 -6.37
C PRO A 16 13.24 15.60 -5.26
N GLU A 17 12.69 15.83 -4.08
CA GLU A 17 12.70 14.82 -3.02
C GLU A 17 11.77 13.70 -3.50
N ILE A 18 12.37 12.58 -3.89
CA ILE A 18 11.65 11.37 -4.24
C ILE A 18 11.22 10.78 -2.89
N ALA A 19 9.99 11.05 -2.49
CA ALA A 19 9.43 10.51 -1.27
C ALA A 19 8.98 9.07 -1.56
N PHE A 20 9.77 8.08 -1.16
CA PHE A 20 9.31 6.71 -1.06
C PHE A 20 8.62 6.54 0.28
N ALA A 21 7.31 6.41 0.27
CA ALA A 21 6.56 6.07 1.47
C ALA A 21 6.95 4.65 1.91
N GLN A 22 7.20 4.49 3.21
CA GLN A 22 7.27 3.17 3.82
C GLN A 22 5.90 2.51 3.67
N THR A 23 5.85 1.22 3.34
CA THR A 23 4.60 0.51 3.13
C THR A 23 4.25 -0.29 4.37
N ASP A 24 3.19 0.08 5.06
CA ASP A 24 2.62 -0.64 6.21
C ASP A 24 1.79 -1.84 5.76
N GLU A 25 1.17 -1.72 4.60
CA GLU A 25 0.29 -2.67 3.96
C GLU A 25 0.77 -2.96 2.54
N ILE A 26 0.89 -4.23 2.17
CA ILE A 26 1.18 -4.67 0.81
C ILE A 26 0.05 -5.60 0.38
N GLN A 27 -1.01 -5.03 -0.20
CA GLN A 27 -2.22 -5.74 -0.58
C GLN A 27 -2.84 -5.17 -1.85
N VAL A 28 -3.38 -6.03 -2.71
CA VAL A 28 -4.27 -5.65 -3.80
C VAL A 28 -5.71 -5.92 -3.37
N TYR A 29 -6.55 -4.89 -3.39
CA TYR A 29 -7.95 -4.98 -3.02
C TYR A 29 -8.75 -5.59 -4.17
N ASP A 30 -9.39 -6.73 -3.94
CA ASP A 30 -10.13 -7.51 -4.94
C ASP A 30 -11.63 -7.20 -4.97
N GLY A 31 -12.10 -6.38 -4.02
CA GLY A 31 -13.51 -6.01 -3.89
C GLY A 31 -14.29 -6.85 -2.89
N GLY A 32 -13.67 -7.88 -2.32
CA GLY A 32 -14.21 -8.57 -1.15
C GLY A 32 -14.34 -7.63 0.04
N HIS A 33 -15.33 -7.83 0.87
CA HIS A 33 -15.55 -7.10 2.11
C HIS A 33 -16.16 -8.01 3.18
N VAL A 34 -16.07 -7.58 4.42
CA VAL A 34 -16.62 -8.29 5.57
C VAL A 34 -18.15 -8.26 5.55
N ASP A 35 -18.79 -9.37 5.89
CA ASP A 35 -20.26 -9.47 5.95
C ASP A 35 -20.89 -8.43 6.92
N PRO A 36 -22.10 -7.93 6.63
CA PRO A 36 -22.77 -6.96 7.50
C PRO A 36 -22.89 -7.42 8.94
N GLY A 37 -22.43 -6.60 9.88
CA GLY A 37 -22.42 -6.88 11.31
C GLY A 37 -21.25 -7.73 11.79
N VAL A 38 -20.33 -8.11 10.92
CA VAL A 38 -19.12 -8.85 11.27
C VAL A 38 -17.97 -7.90 11.53
N PHE A 39 -17.17 -8.19 12.56
CA PHE A 39 -15.86 -7.60 12.82
C PHE A 39 -14.78 -8.53 12.29
N ASN A 40 -13.84 -8.00 11.56
CA ASN A 40 -12.65 -8.69 11.10
C ASN A 40 -11.39 -8.03 11.67
N LEU A 41 -10.38 -8.84 11.92
CA LEU A 41 -9.04 -8.40 12.24
C LEU A 41 -8.09 -8.97 11.21
N THR A 42 -7.44 -8.09 10.44
CA THR A 42 -6.35 -8.42 9.53
C THR A 42 -5.04 -7.87 10.08
N TRP A 43 -4.02 -8.70 10.15
CA TRP A 43 -2.70 -8.32 10.61
C TRP A 43 -1.71 -8.34 9.46
N HIS A 44 -1.31 -7.17 9.01
CA HIS A 44 -0.30 -6.96 7.97
C HIS A 44 1.09 -6.91 8.58
N ASN A 45 2.04 -7.62 7.98
CA ASN A 45 3.44 -7.61 8.36
C ASN A 45 4.35 -7.70 7.14
N ASN A 46 5.31 -6.80 7.08
CA ASN A 46 6.28 -6.74 6.02
C ASN A 46 7.69 -6.70 6.61
N PHE A 47 8.58 -7.51 6.07
CA PHE A 47 10.00 -7.46 6.41
C PHE A 47 10.82 -7.22 5.15
N THR A 48 11.67 -6.19 5.15
CA THR A 48 12.49 -5.79 4.02
C THR A 48 13.97 -6.09 4.28
N PRO A 49 14.44 -7.34 4.07
CA PRO A 49 15.84 -7.71 4.34
C PRO A 49 16.85 -6.95 3.48
N ARG A 50 16.46 -6.47 2.30
CA ARG A 50 17.28 -5.67 1.39
C ARG A 50 16.45 -4.56 0.78
N GLY A 51 16.38 -3.43 1.47
CA GLY A 51 15.65 -2.24 1.07
C GLY A 51 16.53 -1.09 0.61
N VAL A 52 15.87 0.01 0.28
CA VAL A 52 16.49 1.30 0.05
C VAL A 52 17.13 1.77 1.36
N LYS A 53 18.38 2.26 1.27
CA LYS A 53 19.19 2.66 2.44
C LYS A 53 19.22 4.14 2.68
N THR A 54 18.76 4.92 1.71
CA THR A 54 18.69 6.37 1.80
C THR A 54 17.32 6.76 2.34
N PRO A 55 17.23 7.57 3.39
CA PRO A 55 15.94 8.08 3.85
C PRO A 55 15.30 8.94 2.78
N ALA A 56 13.97 8.82 2.59
CA ALA A 56 13.22 9.58 1.62
C ALA A 56 13.23 11.10 1.89
N PHE A 57 13.31 11.47 3.16
CA PHE A 57 13.43 12.86 3.63
C PHE A 57 14.25 12.88 4.94
N PRO A 58 14.74 14.05 5.37
CA PRO A 58 15.52 14.16 6.62
C PRO A 58 14.74 13.65 7.84
N GLY A 59 15.24 12.59 8.47
CA GLY A 59 14.61 11.96 9.63
C GLY A 59 13.63 10.84 9.31
N ALA A 60 13.47 10.46 8.03
CA ALA A 60 12.65 9.31 7.64
C ALA A 60 13.27 7.99 8.10
N ILE A 61 12.40 7.04 8.41
CA ILE A 61 12.77 5.62 8.55
C ILE A 61 13.28 5.12 7.19
N VAL A 62 14.23 4.19 7.20
CA VAL A 62 14.72 3.54 5.98
C VAL A 62 14.17 2.12 5.88
N ALA A 63 13.85 1.70 4.65
CA ALA A 63 13.29 0.38 4.39
C ALA A 63 14.28 -0.76 4.66
N ASP A 64 15.59 -0.54 4.46
CA ASP A 64 16.60 -1.60 4.61
C ASP A 64 16.62 -2.20 6.02
N LYS A 65 16.29 -3.49 6.12
CA LYS A 65 16.19 -4.26 7.38
C LYS A 65 15.11 -3.77 8.34
N SER A 66 14.09 -3.10 7.82
CA SER A 66 12.91 -2.73 8.59
C SER A 66 11.89 -3.85 8.64
N TRP A 67 11.14 -3.87 9.71
CA TRP A 67 9.93 -4.66 9.91
C TRP A 67 8.79 -3.70 10.16
N ASN A 68 7.81 -3.69 9.27
CA ASN A 68 6.65 -2.79 9.31
C ASN A 68 5.38 -3.61 9.44
N GLY A 69 4.36 -3.04 10.04
CA GLY A 69 3.08 -3.70 10.06
C GLY A 69 1.99 -2.90 10.74
N VAL A 70 0.78 -3.44 10.63
CA VAL A 70 -0.41 -2.83 11.19
C VAL A 70 -1.51 -3.87 11.41
N PRO A 71 -2.18 -3.90 12.54
CA PRO A 71 -3.49 -4.53 12.68
C PRO A 71 -4.56 -3.60 12.09
N GLU A 72 -5.34 -4.14 11.18
CA GLU A 72 -6.51 -3.52 10.60
C GLU A 72 -7.77 -4.11 11.25
N TRP A 73 -8.61 -3.24 11.78
CA TRP A 73 -9.89 -3.56 12.40
C TRP A 73 -10.99 -3.15 11.43
N ALA A 74 -11.64 -4.11 10.78
CA ALA A 74 -12.70 -3.85 9.81
C ALA A 74 -14.07 -4.22 10.38
N TYR A 75 -15.11 -3.53 9.91
CA TYR A 75 -16.51 -3.79 10.24
C TYR A 75 -17.40 -3.65 9.02
N GLY A 76 -18.08 -4.72 8.65
CA GLY A 76 -19.08 -4.72 7.61
C GLY A 76 -20.33 -3.97 8.04
N VAL A 77 -20.61 -2.83 7.40
CA VAL A 77 -21.78 -1.98 7.72
C VAL A 77 -22.99 -2.42 6.91
N THR A 78 -22.79 -2.64 5.61
CA THR A 78 -23.79 -3.14 4.67
C THR A 78 -23.14 -4.13 3.70
N ASP A 79 -23.90 -4.67 2.76
CA ASP A 79 -23.39 -5.54 1.70
C ASP A 79 -22.62 -4.82 0.57
N TRP A 80 -22.37 -3.52 0.71
CA TRP A 80 -21.61 -2.67 -0.21
C TRP A 80 -20.68 -1.66 0.48
N PHE A 81 -20.68 -1.64 1.80
CA PHE A 81 -19.90 -0.67 2.58
C PHE A 81 -19.27 -1.30 3.81
N GLU A 82 -17.97 -1.11 3.96
CA GLU A 82 -17.16 -1.50 5.10
C GLU A 82 -16.33 -0.33 5.58
N THR A 83 -16.19 -0.17 6.89
CA THR A 83 -15.28 0.79 7.52
C THR A 83 -14.15 0.06 8.24
N GLY A 84 -12.96 0.63 8.21
CA GLY A 84 -11.77 0.03 8.82
C GLY A 84 -10.91 1.05 9.57
N LEU A 85 -10.19 0.56 10.57
CA LEU A 85 -9.22 1.32 11.34
C LEU A 85 -7.88 0.56 11.38
N TYR A 86 -6.83 1.17 10.86
CA TYR A 86 -5.46 0.70 10.98
C TYR A 86 -4.80 1.33 12.21
N LEU A 87 -4.62 0.56 13.28
CA LEU A 87 -4.07 1.07 14.52
C LEU A 87 -3.52 -0.07 15.40
N PRO A 88 -2.26 0.03 15.87
CA PRO A 88 -1.26 1.04 15.52
C PRO A 88 -0.48 0.66 14.24
N LEU A 89 -0.12 1.66 13.42
CA LEU A 89 0.99 1.47 12.48
C LEU A 89 2.28 1.42 13.29
N TYR A 90 3.15 0.46 12.98
CA TYR A 90 4.42 0.33 13.68
C TYR A 90 5.55 -0.08 12.74
N THR A 91 6.75 0.37 13.09
CA THR A 91 8.00 -0.06 12.47
C THR A 91 9.01 -0.46 13.54
N ARG A 92 9.83 -1.43 13.19
CA ARG A 92 11.06 -1.73 13.89
C ARG A 92 12.21 -1.68 12.89
N ASP A 93 13.08 -0.71 13.05
CA ASP A 93 14.29 -0.57 12.24
C ASP A 93 15.56 -0.55 13.09
N LYS A 94 16.72 -0.52 12.42
CA LYS A 94 18.02 -0.52 13.11
C LYS A 94 18.36 0.83 13.73
N ASN A 95 17.86 1.95 13.18
CA ASN A 95 18.28 3.29 13.55
C ASN A 95 17.40 3.88 14.66
N TYR A 96 16.09 3.66 14.55
CA TYR A 96 15.08 4.22 15.45
C TYR A 96 14.57 3.21 16.50
N GLY A 97 14.87 1.91 16.32
CA GLY A 97 14.30 0.87 17.16
C GLY A 97 12.84 0.59 16.82
N ALA A 98 11.97 0.51 17.82
CA ALA A 98 10.53 0.34 17.62
C ALA A 98 9.84 1.70 17.69
N THR A 99 9.04 2.01 16.67
CA THR A 99 8.27 3.28 16.54
C THR A 99 6.80 3.00 16.33
N LEU A 100 5.97 3.98 16.66
CA LEU A 100 4.56 4.05 16.28
C LEU A 100 4.43 5.12 15.20
N ASP A 101 3.91 4.74 14.05
CA ASP A 101 4.07 5.51 12.82
C ASP A 101 2.82 6.29 12.44
N GLY A 102 1.70 5.98 13.10
CA GLY A 102 0.45 6.67 12.89
C GLY A 102 -0.76 5.75 12.97
N PHE A 103 -1.83 6.17 12.32
CA PHE A 103 -3.06 5.39 12.13
C PHE A 103 -3.74 5.81 10.82
N LYS A 104 -4.62 4.94 10.31
CA LYS A 104 -5.47 5.24 9.14
C LYS A 104 -6.92 4.90 9.43
N LEU A 105 -7.83 5.69 8.85
CA LEU A 105 -9.24 5.35 8.72
C LEU A 105 -9.47 4.92 7.27
N ARG A 106 -10.19 3.82 7.08
CA ARG A 106 -10.50 3.25 5.77
C ARG A 106 -12.01 3.16 5.54
N GLU A 107 -12.44 3.50 4.33
CA GLU A 107 -13.82 3.43 3.89
C GLU A 107 -13.89 2.72 2.54
N LEU A 108 -14.37 1.47 2.55
CA LEU A 108 -14.46 0.63 1.36
C LEU A 108 -15.89 0.55 0.85
N PHE A 109 -16.07 0.88 -0.42
CA PHE A 109 -17.33 0.77 -1.15
C PHE A 109 -17.15 -0.19 -2.32
N THR A 110 -17.95 -1.25 -2.36
CA THR A 110 -17.87 -2.26 -3.43
C THR A 110 -19.26 -2.63 -3.95
N VAL A 111 -19.28 -3.25 -5.11
CA VAL A 111 -20.51 -3.85 -5.62
C VAL A 111 -20.97 -4.97 -4.66
N PRO A 112 -22.26 -5.03 -4.27
CA PRO A 112 -22.76 -6.09 -3.39
C PRO A 112 -22.46 -7.49 -3.94
N HIS A 113 -22.07 -8.41 -3.06
CA HIS A 113 -21.75 -9.81 -3.42
C HIS A 113 -20.64 -9.91 -4.48
N ALA A 114 -19.54 -9.16 -4.27
CA ALA A 114 -18.40 -9.08 -5.18
C ALA A 114 -17.84 -10.47 -5.52
N ASP A 115 -17.70 -11.35 -4.55
CA ASP A 115 -17.11 -12.70 -4.69
C ASP A 115 -17.92 -13.62 -5.63
N ASP A 116 -19.21 -13.35 -5.80
CA ASP A 116 -20.11 -14.11 -6.69
C ASP A 116 -20.16 -13.54 -8.12
N ARG A 117 -19.52 -12.41 -8.37
CA ARG A 117 -19.57 -11.70 -9.65
C ARG A 117 -18.37 -12.00 -10.53
N THR A 118 -18.62 -12.07 -11.84
CA THR A 118 -17.53 -12.13 -12.83
C THR A 118 -16.81 -10.80 -12.98
N PHE A 119 -17.53 -9.68 -12.85
CA PHE A 119 -16.94 -8.33 -12.88
C PHE A 119 -17.22 -7.60 -11.58
N VAL A 120 -16.16 -7.10 -10.97
CA VAL A 120 -16.16 -6.41 -9.69
C VAL A 120 -15.65 -5.00 -9.85
N TYR A 121 -16.26 -4.07 -9.14
CA TYR A 121 -15.79 -2.70 -9.05
C TYR A 121 -16.08 -2.12 -7.66
N GLY A 122 -15.25 -1.19 -7.28
CA GLY A 122 -15.36 -0.52 -5.99
C GLY A 122 -14.41 0.66 -5.89
N VAL A 123 -14.39 1.27 -4.74
CA VAL A 123 -13.40 2.29 -4.36
C VAL A 123 -13.12 2.19 -2.88
N ASN A 124 -11.84 2.22 -2.53
CA ASN A 124 -11.36 2.36 -1.17
C ASN A 124 -10.80 3.76 -0.96
N PHE A 125 -11.09 4.36 0.19
CA PHE A 125 -10.51 5.61 0.65
C PHE A 125 -9.75 5.36 1.94
N GLU A 126 -8.51 5.84 2.02
CA GLU A 126 -7.75 5.84 3.26
C GLU A 126 -7.38 7.26 3.65
N PHE A 127 -7.55 7.56 4.93
CA PHE A 127 -7.22 8.84 5.55
C PHE A 127 -6.17 8.59 6.62
N SER A 128 -4.94 9.01 6.35
CA SER A 128 -3.78 8.70 7.17
C SER A 128 -3.38 9.87 8.04
N TRP A 129 -3.06 9.56 9.30
CA TRP A 129 -2.37 10.46 10.21
C TRP A 129 -0.98 9.90 10.48
N ASN A 130 0.04 10.55 9.89
CA ASN A 130 1.41 10.08 9.88
C ASN A 130 2.27 10.69 10.98
N SER A 131 3.16 9.92 11.57
CA SER A 131 4.25 10.45 12.36
C SER A 131 5.34 11.05 11.45
N LYS A 132 6.15 11.98 11.99
CA LYS A 132 7.16 12.73 11.21
C LYS A 132 8.29 11.88 10.64
N HIS A 133 8.52 10.69 11.18
CA HIS A 133 9.55 9.78 10.68
C HIS A 133 8.98 8.79 9.64
N TRP A 134 7.65 8.70 9.55
CA TRP A 134 6.94 7.85 8.60
C TRP A 134 6.70 8.56 7.28
N ASP A 135 6.16 9.77 7.32
CA ASP A 135 5.87 10.61 6.17
C ASP A 135 6.21 12.07 6.45
N ALA A 136 6.69 12.79 5.43
CA ALA A 136 6.95 14.22 5.50
C ALA A 136 5.67 15.03 5.76
N THR A 137 4.53 14.52 5.26
CA THR A 137 3.20 15.12 5.39
C THR A 137 2.39 14.40 6.46
N ARG A 138 1.89 15.18 7.42
CA ARG A 138 1.14 14.64 8.56
C ARG A 138 -0.19 14.01 8.18
N PHE A 139 -0.87 14.59 7.20
CA PHE A 139 -2.14 14.11 6.68
C PHE A 139 -1.99 13.77 5.22
N THR A 140 -2.28 12.54 4.87
CA THR A 140 -2.34 12.07 3.50
C THR A 140 -3.63 11.28 3.30
N SER A 141 -4.01 11.06 2.05
CA SER A 141 -5.11 10.17 1.71
C SER A 141 -4.76 9.39 0.47
N GLU A 142 -5.34 8.20 0.40
CA GLU A 142 -5.31 7.35 -0.77
C GLU A 142 -6.72 7.22 -1.34
N ILE A 143 -6.84 7.24 -2.66
CA ILE A 143 -8.05 6.89 -3.41
C ILE A 143 -7.67 5.67 -4.24
N ARG A 144 -8.26 4.51 -3.95
CA ARG A 144 -7.95 3.23 -4.58
C ARG A 144 -9.19 2.68 -5.30
N PRO A 145 -9.41 3.00 -6.57
CA PRO A 145 -10.42 2.31 -7.37
C PRO A 145 -10.09 0.82 -7.46
N ILE A 146 -11.13 -0.01 -7.51
CA ILE A 146 -11.02 -1.46 -7.62
C ILE A 146 -11.71 -1.88 -8.90
N ILE A 147 -11.01 -2.60 -9.77
CA ILE A 147 -11.55 -3.15 -11.01
C ILE A 147 -11.09 -4.61 -11.08
N GLY A 148 -12.03 -5.54 -11.11
CA GLY A 148 -11.70 -6.96 -11.04
C GLY A 148 -12.52 -7.84 -11.97
N TRP A 149 -11.90 -8.95 -12.39
CA TRP A 149 -12.54 -10.02 -13.16
C TRP A 149 -12.25 -11.37 -12.54
N HIS A 150 -13.31 -12.08 -12.09
CA HIS A 150 -13.28 -13.45 -11.60
C HIS A 150 -13.64 -14.40 -12.74
N LEU A 151 -12.65 -14.88 -13.48
CA LEU A 151 -12.82 -15.69 -14.70
C LEU A 151 -12.77 -17.19 -14.44
N LYS A 152 -12.62 -17.62 -13.20
CA LYS A 152 -12.51 -19.01 -12.71
C LYS A 152 -11.79 -19.95 -13.69
N PRO A 153 -10.60 -20.44 -13.37
CA PRO A 153 -9.93 -20.33 -12.05
C PRO A 153 -9.02 -19.11 -11.89
N VAL A 154 -9.05 -18.15 -12.80
CA VAL A 154 -8.15 -16.98 -12.81
C VAL A 154 -8.91 -15.73 -12.35
N ASP A 155 -8.28 -14.96 -11.45
CA ASP A 155 -8.71 -13.63 -11.10
C ASP A 155 -7.71 -12.59 -11.59
N ILE A 156 -8.21 -11.46 -12.11
CA ILE A 156 -7.38 -10.32 -12.54
C ILE A 156 -7.93 -9.09 -11.86
N ILE A 157 -7.11 -8.43 -11.05
CA ILE A 157 -7.50 -7.26 -10.27
C ILE A 157 -6.53 -6.12 -10.58
N VAL A 158 -7.08 -4.92 -10.71
CA VAL A 158 -6.33 -3.68 -10.91
C VAL A 158 -6.83 -2.61 -9.95
N ASN A 159 -5.90 -2.02 -9.21
CA ASN A 159 -6.16 -0.87 -8.35
C ASN A 159 -5.36 0.34 -8.87
N PRO A 160 -5.94 1.25 -9.66
CA PRO A 160 -5.27 2.47 -10.11
C PRO A 160 -5.29 3.52 -8.99
N ILE A 161 -4.33 3.42 -8.08
CA ILE A 161 -4.25 4.21 -6.86
C ILE A 161 -3.80 5.65 -7.16
N LEU A 162 -4.38 6.59 -6.43
CA LEU A 162 -3.99 7.99 -6.40
C LEU A 162 -3.76 8.41 -4.95
N ASP A 163 -2.51 8.79 -4.64
CA ASP A 163 -2.13 9.31 -3.33
C ASP A 163 -2.13 10.83 -3.32
N THR A 164 -2.48 11.44 -2.19
CA THR A 164 -2.53 12.89 -2.04
C THR A 164 -2.02 13.37 -0.69
N ALA A 165 -1.17 14.37 -0.74
CA ALA A 165 -0.78 15.20 0.40
C ALA A 165 -1.58 16.53 0.45
N TYR A 166 -2.70 16.63 -0.28
CA TYR A 166 -3.59 17.80 -0.39
C TYR A 166 -2.95 19.05 -0.98
N ASP A 167 -1.93 18.88 -1.79
CA ASP A 167 -1.17 19.96 -2.45
C ASP A 167 -1.59 20.21 -3.92
N GLY A 168 -2.73 19.63 -4.33
CA GLY A 168 -3.41 19.86 -5.59
C GLY A 168 -3.40 18.67 -6.55
N VAL A 169 -4.41 18.63 -7.43
CA VAL A 169 -4.68 17.48 -8.35
C VAL A 169 -3.49 17.11 -9.24
N LYS A 170 -2.64 18.06 -9.59
CA LYS A 170 -1.45 17.80 -10.43
C LYS A 170 -0.35 17.05 -9.69
N ASN A 171 -0.40 17.08 -8.37
CA ASN A 171 0.57 16.44 -7.48
C ASN A 171 0.03 15.13 -6.90
N LEU A 172 -1.12 14.63 -7.36
CA LEU A 172 -1.54 13.27 -7.05
C LEU A 172 -0.48 12.30 -7.56
N ASP A 173 0.03 11.45 -6.70
CA ASP A 173 0.95 10.37 -7.09
C ASP A 173 0.14 9.19 -7.61
N PHE A 174 0.58 8.64 -8.74
CA PHE A 174 -0.06 7.49 -9.37
C PHE A 174 0.71 6.22 -9.02
N ALA A 175 0.12 5.38 -8.16
CA ALA A 175 0.73 4.17 -7.59
C ALA A 175 -0.12 2.91 -7.85
N PRO A 176 -0.30 2.48 -9.13
CA PRO A 176 -1.20 1.37 -9.45
C PRO A 176 -0.66 0.02 -8.96
N ASN A 177 -1.59 -0.85 -8.56
CA ASN A 177 -1.32 -2.23 -8.22
C ASN A 177 -2.12 -3.16 -9.12
N VAL A 178 -1.53 -4.32 -9.43
CA VAL A 178 -2.15 -5.35 -10.25
C VAL A 178 -1.93 -6.71 -9.62
N ARG A 179 -2.96 -7.56 -9.62
CA ARG A 179 -2.88 -8.95 -9.18
C ARG A 179 -3.47 -9.88 -10.24
N VAL A 180 -2.75 -10.97 -10.51
CA VAL A 180 -3.25 -12.10 -11.29
C VAL A 180 -3.12 -13.35 -10.42
N ALA A 181 -4.25 -13.95 -10.05
CA ALA A 181 -4.30 -15.12 -9.20
C ALA A 181 -4.84 -16.34 -9.96
N TYR A 182 -4.38 -17.52 -9.57
CA TYR A 182 -4.86 -18.81 -10.01
C TYR A 182 -5.35 -19.63 -8.83
N ASN A 183 -6.66 -19.83 -8.76
CA ASN A 183 -7.35 -20.58 -7.71
C ASN A 183 -7.33 -22.08 -8.05
N PHE A 184 -6.36 -22.82 -7.54
CA PHE A 184 -6.24 -24.27 -7.82
C PHE A 184 -7.08 -25.13 -6.88
N SER A 185 -7.65 -24.53 -5.84
CA SER A 185 -8.67 -25.15 -4.98
C SER A 185 -9.54 -24.08 -4.33
N PRO A 186 -10.67 -24.45 -3.68
CA PRO A 186 -11.50 -23.49 -2.92
C PRO A 186 -10.76 -22.80 -1.75
N MET A 187 -9.64 -23.37 -1.30
CA MET A 187 -8.88 -22.84 -0.16
C MET A 187 -7.52 -22.30 -0.54
N TRP A 188 -7.02 -22.56 -1.74
CA TRP A 188 -5.66 -22.22 -2.12
C TRP A 188 -5.57 -21.51 -3.44
N ALA A 189 -4.84 -20.42 -3.47
CA ALA A 189 -4.44 -19.75 -4.70
C ALA A 189 -2.94 -19.45 -4.71
N ILE A 190 -2.42 -19.22 -5.91
CA ILE A 190 -1.13 -18.60 -6.12
C ILE A 190 -1.34 -17.34 -6.95
N ALA A 191 -0.57 -16.29 -6.68
CA ALA A 191 -0.71 -15.05 -7.43
C ALA A 191 0.64 -14.41 -7.76
N ALA A 192 0.61 -13.60 -8.82
CA ALA A 192 1.62 -12.60 -9.10
C ALA A 192 1.01 -11.22 -8.86
N GLU A 193 1.71 -10.37 -8.14
CA GLU A 193 1.27 -9.00 -7.85
C GLU A 193 2.37 -8.02 -8.22
N GLU A 194 1.99 -6.92 -8.84
CA GLU A 194 2.86 -5.78 -9.08
C GLU A 194 2.38 -4.58 -8.30
N TYR A 195 3.30 -3.92 -7.64
CA TYR A 195 3.11 -2.65 -6.96
C TYR A 195 4.04 -1.63 -7.60
N ALA A 196 3.46 -0.62 -8.20
CA ALA A 196 4.20 0.43 -8.89
C ALA A 196 3.94 1.81 -8.27
N ASP A 197 4.93 2.69 -8.39
CA ASP A 197 4.81 4.11 -8.11
C ASP A 197 5.46 4.88 -9.26
N PHE A 198 4.63 5.56 -10.04
CA PHE A 198 5.05 6.37 -11.19
C PHE A 198 5.36 7.81 -10.79
N GLY A 199 4.99 8.23 -9.58
CA GLY A 199 5.07 9.61 -9.14
C GLY A 199 3.92 10.51 -9.62
N PRO A 200 4.07 11.84 -9.53
CA PRO A 200 2.99 12.79 -9.67
C PRO A 200 2.45 12.91 -11.10
N LEU A 201 1.13 13.05 -11.23
CA LEU A 201 0.42 13.20 -12.52
C LEU A 201 0.93 14.36 -13.38
N ARG A 202 1.51 15.40 -12.78
CA ARG A 202 2.14 16.52 -13.52
C ARG A 202 3.34 16.12 -14.37
N GLY A 203 3.94 14.96 -14.09
CA GLY A 203 5.11 14.43 -14.79
C GLY A 203 5.67 13.24 -14.02
N PHE A 204 5.48 12.05 -14.56
CA PHE A 204 5.98 10.82 -13.98
C PHE A 204 7.50 10.84 -13.84
N TYR A 205 8.00 10.14 -12.84
CA TYR A 205 9.44 9.93 -12.64
C TYR A 205 10.08 9.25 -13.85
N SER A 206 11.40 9.36 -13.98
CA SER A 206 12.14 8.53 -14.94
C SER A 206 12.00 7.04 -14.54
N VAL A 207 12.12 6.13 -15.49
CA VAL A 207 11.92 4.68 -15.22
C VAL A 207 12.84 4.16 -14.10
N SER A 208 14.05 4.71 -13.96
CA SER A 208 14.97 4.36 -12.88
C SER A 208 14.52 4.82 -11.49
N ASP A 209 13.73 5.90 -11.47
CA ASP A 209 13.27 6.57 -10.25
C ASP A 209 11.84 6.14 -9.87
N GLN A 210 11.14 5.40 -10.76
CA GLN A 210 9.86 4.76 -10.41
C GLN A 210 10.11 3.54 -9.53
N SER A 211 9.24 3.29 -8.55
CA SER A 211 9.24 2.03 -7.83
C SER A 211 8.41 0.99 -8.58
N HIS A 212 8.96 -0.20 -8.75
CA HIS A 212 8.28 -1.38 -9.30
C HIS A 212 8.70 -2.61 -8.51
N GLN A 213 7.76 -3.27 -7.86
CA GLN A 213 7.99 -4.48 -7.08
C GLN A 213 7.06 -5.59 -7.57
N LEU A 214 7.63 -6.75 -7.89
CA LEU A 214 6.89 -7.94 -8.30
C LEU A 214 6.92 -8.98 -7.18
N TYR A 215 5.75 -9.41 -6.75
CA TYR A 215 5.56 -10.42 -5.71
C TYR A 215 5.05 -11.73 -6.29
N GLY A 216 5.60 -12.84 -5.79
CA GLY A 216 4.99 -14.15 -5.86
C GLY A 216 4.28 -14.42 -4.53
N VAL A 217 3.00 -14.78 -4.60
CA VAL A 217 2.10 -14.87 -3.43
C VAL A 217 1.43 -16.23 -3.37
N VAL A 218 1.20 -16.72 -2.16
CA VAL A 218 0.39 -17.89 -1.87
C VAL A 218 -0.68 -17.49 -0.87
N ASP A 219 -1.93 -17.82 -1.19
CA ASP A 219 -3.09 -17.58 -0.34
C ASP A 219 -3.65 -18.90 0.18
N TYR A 220 -4.12 -18.83 1.40
CA TYR A 220 -4.93 -19.86 2.03
C TYR A 220 -6.14 -19.21 2.68
N SER A 221 -7.34 -19.63 2.28
CA SER A 221 -8.61 -19.16 2.85
C SER A 221 -9.38 -20.29 3.45
N SER A 222 -9.83 -20.10 4.68
CA SER A 222 -10.72 -21.03 5.37
C SER A 222 -11.72 -20.26 6.23
N LYS A 223 -12.77 -20.96 6.71
CA LYS A 223 -13.76 -20.35 7.63
C LYS A 223 -13.16 -19.81 8.94
N ALA A 224 -11.99 -20.29 9.34
CA ALA A 224 -11.39 -19.95 10.63
C ALA A 224 -10.32 -18.88 10.53
N LEU A 225 -9.61 -18.84 9.41
CA LEU A 225 -8.43 -18.00 9.21
C LEU A 225 -8.12 -17.86 7.74
N ASP A 226 -7.82 -16.66 7.30
CA ASP A 226 -7.23 -16.36 6.01
C ASP A 226 -5.76 -16.00 6.19
N PHE A 227 -4.95 -16.40 5.22
CA PHE A 227 -3.52 -16.27 5.30
C PHE A 227 -2.93 -16.00 3.93
N GLU A 228 -2.10 -14.97 3.81
CA GLU A 228 -1.38 -14.62 2.61
C GLU A 228 0.11 -14.47 2.91
N VAL A 229 0.96 -15.06 2.09
CA VAL A 229 2.43 -14.92 2.18
C VAL A 229 2.98 -14.59 0.81
N GLY A 230 3.85 -13.58 0.75
CA GLY A 230 4.49 -13.18 -0.49
C GLY A 230 5.97 -12.86 -0.34
N VAL A 231 6.69 -13.04 -1.45
CA VAL A 231 8.08 -12.64 -1.63
C VAL A 231 8.15 -11.66 -2.81
N GLY A 232 8.59 -10.45 -2.54
CA GLY A 232 8.68 -9.35 -3.51
C GLY A 232 10.11 -9.02 -3.91
N PHE A 233 10.29 -8.73 -5.20
CA PHE A 233 11.55 -8.33 -5.79
C PHE A 233 11.41 -6.98 -6.47
N GLY A 234 12.29 -6.04 -6.12
CA GLY A 234 12.37 -4.74 -6.78
C GLY A 234 12.99 -4.84 -8.15
N LEU A 235 12.33 -4.27 -9.14
CA LEU A 235 12.70 -4.30 -10.55
C LEU A 235 13.52 -3.06 -10.98
N THR A 236 13.42 -1.97 -10.22
CA THR A 236 14.08 -0.70 -10.50
C THR A 236 15.05 -0.30 -9.38
N ASP A 237 15.87 0.72 -9.61
CA ASP A 237 16.83 1.17 -8.60
C ASP A 237 16.17 1.81 -7.38
N ALA A 238 15.04 2.43 -7.59
CA ALA A 238 14.22 3.06 -6.54
C ALA A 238 13.47 2.05 -5.66
N SER A 239 13.31 0.80 -6.11
CA SER A 239 12.56 -0.23 -5.40
C SER A 239 13.39 -0.93 -4.33
N ASP A 240 12.75 -1.34 -3.24
CA ASP A 240 13.30 -2.30 -2.30
C ASP A 240 13.62 -3.61 -3.01
N LYS A 241 14.85 -4.13 -2.82
CA LYS A 241 15.35 -5.27 -3.60
C LYS A 241 14.76 -6.61 -3.19
N LEU A 242 14.33 -6.73 -1.95
CA LEU A 242 13.69 -7.93 -1.41
C LEU A 242 12.80 -7.54 -0.24
N THR A 243 11.51 -7.90 -0.34
CA THR A 243 10.52 -7.73 0.72
C THR A 243 9.74 -9.02 0.92
N LEU A 244 9.48 -9.38 2.15
CA LEU A 244 8.62 -10.48 2.54
C LEU A 244 7.35 -9.89 3.13
N LYS A 245 6.18 -10.36 2.70
CA LYS A 245 4.89 -9.98 3.28
C LYS A 245 4.18 -11.19 3.88
N VAL A 246 3.48 -10.95 4.99
CA VAL A 246 2.59 -11.89 5.63
C VAL A 246 1.34 -11.14 6.05
N MET A 247 0.19 -11.65 5.68
CA MET A 247 -1.11 -11.16 6.10
C MET A 247 -1.89 -12.31 6.73
N VAL A 248 -2.53 -12.04 7.86
CA VAL A 248 -3.37 -13.01 8.58
C VAL A 248 -4.68 -12.34 8.94
N ALA A 249 -5.80 -12.87 8.46
CA ALA A 249 -7.12 -12.30 8.70
C ALA A 249 -8.05 -13.27 9.38
N ARG A 250 -8.97 -12.75 10.20
CA ARG A 250 -9.97 -13.53 10.88
C ARG A 250 -11.20 -12.72 11.24
N ASP A 251 -12.37 -13.31 11.00
CA ASP A 251 -13.62 -12.83 11.55
C ASP A 251 -13.73 -13.13 13.05
N LEU A 252 -14.09 -12.10 13.83
CA LEU A 252 -14.10 -12.19 15.28
C LEU A 252 -15.46 -12.63 15.85
N ASN A 253 -16.54 -12.38 15.13
CA ASN A 253 -17.93 -12.65 15.58
C ASN A 253 -18.83 -13.26 14.50
N SER A 254 -18.25 -13.84 13.43
CA SER A 254 -19.02 -14.60 12.47
C SER A 254 -19.73 -15.77 13.17
N LYS A 255 -21.03 -15.90 12.94
CA LYS A 255 -21.79 -17.07 13.41
C LYS A 255 -21.51 -18.23 12.45
N HIS A 256 -20.70 -19.17 12.89
CA HIS A 256 -20.44 -20.43 12.16
C HIS A 256 -21.68 -21.31 12.11
#